data_b435626e01e58a3725c141f6df882b4d
#
_entry.id   b435626e01e58a3725c141f6df882b4d
#
_cell.length_a   1.000
_cell.length_b   1.000
_cell.length_c   1.000
_cell.angle_alpha   90.00
_cell.angle_beta   90.00
_cell.angle_gamma   90.00
#
_symmetry.space_group_name_H-M   'P 1'
#
loop_
_entity.id
_entity.type
_entity.pdbx_description
1 polymer ?
#
loop_
_entity_poly.entity_id
_entity_poly.type
_entity_poly.pdbx_seq_one_letter_code
_entity_poly.pdbx_strand_id
1 'polypeptide(L)'
;MLVVMAKVDATPALPRESAQASLQYIRQTLEAAGRLSSVSGGGMIVVGCLALAAVEINQRLTAAPWDSGAGTAAIAVWGGLLLLSAAVTAFAMARKAKRTGQMFWSPVLRKALAIATAPMFLGALLSMSALRDGTLIRLPLIWLGCYGAALASAGIISVSPVRWMGTCFILLATAALFVPPSAGLALLAAGFGGLHLAFGSYIYWRRDG
;
A
#
# COMPACT_ATOMS: atom_id res chain seq x y z
N MET A 1 -48.98 57.33 -24.07
CA MET A 1 -48.66 55.92 -23.96
C MET A 1 -47.17 55.87 -23.72
N LEU A 2 -46.73 55.86 -22.44
CA LEU A 2 -45.36 55.85 -22.04
C LEU A 2 -44.89 54.37 -21.85
N VAL A 3 -43.92 53.93 -22.67
CA VAL A 3 -43.27 52.60 -22.51
C VAL A 3 -42.17 52.79 -21.50
N VAL A 4 -42.33 52.25 -20.29
CA VAL A 4 -41.33 52.17 -19.29
C VAL A 4 -40.41 51.01 -19.68
N MET A 5 -39.22 51.31 -20.23
CA MET A 5 -38.16 50.30 -20.39
C MET A 5 -37.61 49.91 -19.00
N ALA A 6 -37.92 48.72 -18.56
CA ALA A 6 -37.31 48.14 -17.39
C ALA A 6 -35.81 47.92 -17.66
N LYS A 7 -34.98 48.59 -16.86
CA LYS A 7 -33.53 48.44 -16.82
C LYS A 7 -33.23 47.05 -16.28
N VAL A 8 -32.72 46.16 -17.13
CA VAL A 8 -32.17 44.88 -16.69
C VAL A 8 -30.94 45.19 -15.87
N ASP A 9 -31.05 45.04 -14.55
CA ASP A 9 -29.93 45.14 -13.65
C ASP A 9 -28.91 44.04 -14.01
N ALA A 10 -27.74 44.47 -14.48
CA ALA A 10 -26.62 43.60 -14.71
C ALA A 10 -26.23 42.92 -13.38
N THR A 11 -26.34 41.59 -13.32
CA THR A 11 -25.86 40.78 -12.20
C THR A 11 -24.41 41.18 -11.88
N PRO A 12 -24.09 41.57 -10.65
CA PRO A 12 -22.72 41.98 -10.33
C PRO A 12 -21.78 40.85 -10.64
N ALA A 13 -20.82 41.09 -11.52
CA ALA A 13 -19.76 40.14 -11.81
C ALA A 13 -19.02 39.85 -10.51
N LEU A 14 -19.01 38.61 -10.08
CA LEU A 14 -18.23 38.17 -8.90
C LEU A 14 -16.79 38.63 -9.07
N PRO A 15 -16.17 39.22 -8.06
CA PRO A 15 -14.78 39.64 -8.12
C PRO A 15 -13.92 38.47 -8.61
N ARG A 16 -13.00 38.70 -9.54
CA ARG A 16 -12.12 37.66 -10.13
C ARG A 16 -11.39 36.83 -9.05
N GLU A 17 -11.06 37.46 -7.93
CA GLU A 17 -10.45 36.79 -6.77
C GLU A 17 -11.38 35.76 -6.13
N SER A 18 -12.68 36.00 -6.02
CA SER A 18 -13.65 35.03 -5.47
C SER A 18 -13.87 33.84 -6.41
N ALA A 19 -13.84 34.06 -7.72
CA ALA A 19 -13.94 32.99 -8.71
C ALA A 19 -12.69 32.11 -8.71
N GLN A 20 -11.49 32.70 -8.60
CA GLN A 20 -10.24 31.97 -8.49
C GLN A 20 -10.17 31.15 -7.18
N ALA A 21 -10.57 31.74 -6.05
CA ALA A 21 -10.64 31.05 -4.76
C ALA A 21 -11.63 29.85 -4.82
N SER A 22 -12.78 30.03 -5.46
CA SER A 22 -13.76 28.96 -5.66
C SER A 22 -13.21 27.82 -6.54
N LEU A 23 -12.52 28.15 -7.62
CA LEU A 23 -11.87 27.17 -8.49
C LEU A 23 -10.75 26.41 -7.76
N GLN A 24 -9.96 27.09 -6.95
CA GLN A 24 -8.93 26.45 -6.11
C GLN A 24 -9.55 25.51 -5.07
N TYR A 25 -10.62 25.92 -4.41
CA TYR A 25 -11.36 25.08 -3.46
C TYR A 25 -11.94 23.83 -4.13
N ILE A 26 -12.60 23.97 -5.29
CA ILE A 26 -13.14 22.85 -6.06
C ILE A 26 -12.01 21.90 -6.47
N ARG A 27 -10.89 22.42 -6.98
CA ARG A 27 -9.75 21.62 -7.37
C ARG A 27 -9.17 20.83 -6.19
N GLN A 28 -8.94 21.47 -5.04
CA GLN A 28 -8.45 20.83 -3.81
C GLN A 28 -9.41 19.75 -3.33
N THR A 29 -10.72 20.01 -3.38
CA THR A 29 -11.74 19.04 -2.98
C THR A 29 -11.77 17.84 -3.91
N LEU A 30 -11.67 18.04 -5.23
CA LEU A 30 -11.58 16.95 -6.21
C LEU A 30 -10.30 16.14 -6.07
N GLU A 31 -9.17 16.78 -5.83
CA GLU A 31 -7.88 16.11 -5.58
C GLU A 31 -7.93 15.29 -4.28
N ALA A 32 -8.54 15.82 -3.22
CA ALA A 32 -8.74 15.10 -1.96
C ALA A 32 -9.68 13.89 -2.12
N ALA A 33 -10.79 14.06 -2.86
CA ALA A 33 -11.73 12.98 -3.16
C ALA A 33 -11.12 11.88 -4.05
N GLY A 34 -10.11 12.22 -4.86
CA GLY A 34 -9.37 11.28 -5.72
C GLY A 34 -8.30 10.47 -4.97
N ARG A 35 -8.11 10.66 -3.66
CA ARG A 35 -7.07 9.96 -2.89
C ARG A 35 -7.66 8.88 -1.99
N LEU A 36 -7.00 7.72 -1.95
CA LEU A 36 -7.33 6.63 -1.03
C LEU A 36 -6.91 7.02 0.40
N SER A 37 -7.88 7.50 1.20
CA SER A 37 -7.67 7.92 2.59
C SER A 37 -8.02 6.84 3.62
N SER A 38 -8.65 5.74 3.19
CA SER A 38 -9.09 4.65 4.07
C SER A 38 -7.95 3.73 4.55
N VAL A 39 -6.68 4.01 4.18
CA VAL A 39 -5.54 3.26 4.71
C VAL A 39 -5.49 3.39 6.23
N SER A 40 -5.47 2.26 6.93
CA SER A 40 -5.46 2.19 8.40
C SER A 40 -4.05 1.94 8.91
N GLY A 41 -3.54 2.88 9.72
CA GLY A 41 -2.24 2.73 10.40
C GLY A 41 -2.25 1.56 11.39
N GLY A 42 -3.34 1.41 12.15
CA GLY A 42 -3.50 0.29 13.06
C GLY A 42 -3.49 -1.07 12.36
N GLY A 43 -4.15 -1.18 11.20
CA GLY A 43 -4.09 -2.39 10.37
C GLY A 43 -2.67 -2.72 9.91
N MET A 44 -1.90 -1.71 9.51
CA MET A 44 -0.49 -1.89 9.10
C MET A 44 0.40 -2.34 10.27
N ILE A 45 0.19 -1.82 11.49
CA ILE A 45 0.92 -2.27 12.68
C ILE A 45 0.66 -3.76 12.93
N VAL A 46 -0.61 -4.20 12.86
CA VAL A 46 -0.95 -5.62 13.03
C VAL A 46 -0.26 -6.48 11.98
N VAL A 47 -0.28 -6.06 10.71
CA VAL A 47 0.44 -6.75 9.61
C VAL A 47 1.94 -6.85 9.89
N GLY A 48 2.56 -5.76 10.38
CA GLY A 48 3.97 -5.76 10.77
C GLY A 48 4.29 -6.76 11.88
N CYS A 49 3.46 -6.84 12.91
CA CYS A 49 3.61 -7.83 13.99
C CYS A 49 3.45 -9.27 13.46
N LEU A 50 2.45 -9.51 12.60
CA LEU A 50 2.24 -10.82 11.97
C LEU A 50 3.44 -11.22 11.11
N ALA A 51 4.04 -10.27 10.38
CA ALA A 51 5.21 -10.53 9.57
C ALA A 51 6.43 -10.92 10.44
N LEU A 52 6.65 -10.27 11.57
CA LEU A 52 7.72 -10.66 12.50
C LEU A 52 7.46 -12.05 13.11
N ALA A 53 6.21 -12.37 13.44
CA ALA A 53 5.85 -13.72 13.89
C ALA A 53 6.10 -14.76 12.79
N ALA A 54 5.77 -14.44 11.52
CA ALA A 54 6.04 -15.33 10.40
C ALA A 54 7.55 -15.56 10.17
N VAL A 55 8.40 -14.53 10.37
CA VAL A 55 9.86 -14.66 10.35
C VAL A 55 10.33 -15.65 11.40
N GLU A 56 9.86 -15.53 12.64
CA GLU A 56 10.23 -16.42 13.73
C GLU A 56 9.76 -17.87 13.45
N ILE A 57 8.54 -18.05 13.01
CA ILE A 57 8.01 -19.36 12.62
C ILE A 57 8.84 -19.97 11.49
N ASN A 58 9.14 -19.18 10.44
CA ASN A 58 9.97 -19.63 9.34
C ASN A 58 11.36 -20.06 9.81
N GLN A 59 11.99 -19.26 10.67
CA GLN A 59 13.33 -19.58 11.21
C GLN A 59 13.35 -20.90 11.99
N ARG A 60 12.32 -21.16 12.79
CA ARG A 60 12.20 -22.42 13.55
C ARG A 60 11.92 -23.61 12.64
N LEU A 61 11.16 -23.44 11.57
CA LEU A 61 10.77 -24.56 10.69
C LEU A 61 11.87 -24.91 9.68
N THR A 62 12.66 -23.92 9.23
CA THR A 62 13.56 -24.12 8.09
C THR A 62 15.04 -24.09 8.47
N ALA A 63 15.42 -23.61 9.67
CA ALA A 63 16.76 -23.55 10.27
C ALA A 63 17.93 -23.14 9.35
N ALA A 64 17.70 -22.92 8.05
CA ALA A 64 18.71 -22.68 7.03
C ALA A 64 18.18 -21.75 5.92
N PRO A 65 19.06 -21.17 5.09
CA PRO A 65 18.62 -20.48 3.87
C PRO A 65 17.78 -21.44 3.02
N TRP A 66 16.73 -20.90 2.43
CA TRP A 66 15.70 -21.59 1.68
C TRP A 66 16.27 -22.45 0.56
N ASP A 67 16.70 -23.63 0.89
CA ASP A 67 17.06 -24.68 -0.04
C ASP A 67 15.88 -25.65 -0.24
N SER A 68 16.00 -26.57 -1.18
CA SER A 68 14.90 -27.36 -1.72
C SER A 68 14.06 -28.15 -0.71
N GLY A 69 14.59 -28.47 0.47
CA GLY A 69 13.89 -29.26 1.48
C GLY A 69 12.95 -28.45 2.37
N ALA A 70 13.29 -27.18 2.63
CA ALA A 70 12.55 -26.28 3.52
C ALA A 70 11.59 -25.34 2.77
N GLY A 71 11.68 -25.28 1.45
CA GLY A 71 11.00 -24.28 0.64
C GLY A 71 9.48 -24.35 0.69
N THR A 72 8.90 -25.54 0.74
CA THR A 72 7.44 -25.71 0.84
C THR A 72 6.90 -25.18 2.15
N ALA A 73 7.59 -25.40 3.27
CA ALA A 73 7.20 -24.87 4.57
C ALA A 73 7.31 -23.33 4.59
N ALA A 74 8.40 -22.77 4.03
CA ALA A 74 8.56 -21.32 3.91
C ALA A 74 7.42 -20.68 3.10
N ILE A 75 7.08 -21.26 1.95
CA ILE A 75 5.99 -20.75 1.10
C ILE A 75 4.64 -20.86 1.82
N ALA A 76 4.38 -21.93 2.56
CA ALA A 76 3.16 -22.06 3.34
C ALA A 76 3.04 -20.98 4.41
N VAL A 77 4.11 -20.67 5.15
CA VAL A 77 4.15 -19.61 6.15
C VAL A 77 3.89 -18.24 5.51
N TRP A 78 4.62 -17.91 4.45
CA TRP A 78 4.50 -16.60 3.80
C TRP A 78 3.20 -16.45 2.99
N GLY A 79 2.71 -17.54 2.38
CA GLY A 79 1.39 -17.57 1.74
C GLY A 79 0.27 -17.37 2.75
N GLY A 80 0.33 -18.04 3.90
CA GLY A 80 -0.59 -17.84 5.02
C GLY A 80 -0.54 -16.40 5.55
N LEU A 81 0.66 -15.83 5.71
CA LEU A 81 0.83 -14.41 6.07
C LEU A 81 0.18 -13.48 5.05
N LEU A 82 0.37 -13.72 3.75
CA LEU A 82 -0.23 -12.91 2.69
C LEU A 82 -1.76 -12.89 2.81
N LEU A 83 -2.39 -14.05 2.94
CA LEU A 83 -3.85 -14.16 3.06
C LEU A 83 -4.36 -13.49 4.35
N LEU A 84 -3.71 -13.74 5.48
CA LEU A 84 -4.08 -13.15 6.76
C LEU A 84 -3.90 -11.64 6.75
N SER A 85 -2.79 -11.14 6.20
CA SER A 85 -2.52 -9.70 6.07
C SER A 85 -3.52 -9.01 5.14
N ALA A 86 -3.92 -9.65 4.05
CA ALA A 86 -4.96 -9.14 3.16
C ALA A 86 -6.31 -9.02 3.90
N ALA A 87 -6.69 -10.05 4.67
CA ALA A 87 -7.92 -10.03 5.47
C ALA A 87 -7.89 -8.94 6.56
N VAL A 88 -6.79 -8.83 7.31
CA VAL A 88 -6.60 -7.78 8.33
C VAL A 88 -6.66 -6.39 7.71
N THR A 89 -5.98 -6.17 6.59
CA THR A 89 -5.98 -4.89 5.89
C THR A 89 -7.37 -4.54 5.38
N ALA A 90 -8.06 -5.47 4.73
CA ALA A 90 -9.42 -5.25 4.24
C ALA A 90 -10.38 -4.93 5.40
N PHE A 91 -10.33 -5.67 6.50
CA PHE A 91 -11.14 -5.42 7.69
C PHE A 91 -10.85 -4.05 8.31
N ALA A 92 -9.57 -3.70 8.50
CA ALA A 92 -9.16 -2.42 9.08
C ALA A 92 -9.59 -1.23 8.21
N MET A 93 -9.44 -1.35 6.87
CA MET A 93 -9.89 -0.34 5.93
C MET A 93 -11.42 -0.21 5.91
N ALA A 94 -12.15 -1.33 5.92
CA ALA A 94 -13.62 -1.32 5.97
C ALA A 94 -14.12 -0.66 7.26
N ARG A 95 -13.52 -0.99 8.41
CA ARG A 95 -13.84 -0.37 9.70
C ARG A 95 -13.57 1.13 9.70
N LYS A 96 -12.43 1.56 9.16
CA LYS A 96 -12.09 2.98 9.02
C LYS A 96 -13.05 3.69 8.09
N ALA A 97 -13.34 3.14 6.91
CA ALA A 97 -14.30 3.70 5.96
C ALA A 97 -15.67 3.89 6.60
N LYS A 98 -16.17 2.89 7.36
CA LYS A 98 -17.44 2.99 8.09
C LYS A 98 -17.43 4.13 9.13
N ARG A 99 -16.32 4.29 9.88
CA ARG A 99 -16.17 5.35 10.89
C ARG A 99 -16.15 6.75 10.28
N THR A 100 -15.59 6.89 9.08
CA THR A 100 -15.45 8.18 8.37
C THR A 100 -16.60 8.45 7.39
N GLY A 101 -17.64 7.60 7.35
CA GLY A 101 -18.76 7.75 6.41
C GLY A 101 -18.38 7.53 4.95
N GLN A 102 -17.23 6.88 4.67
CA GLN A 102 -16.75 6.63 3.31
C GLN A 102 -17.21 5.25 2.82
N MET A 103 -17.36 5.12 1.50
CA MET A 103 -17.59 3.80 0.89
C MET A 103 -16.29 2.98 0.90
N PHE A 104 -16.33 1.78 1.50
CA PHE A 104 -15.19 0.86 1.47
C PHE A 104 -14.79 0.52 0.03
N TRP A 105 -15.74 0.07 -0.79
CA TRP A 105 -15.51 -0.30 -2.19
C TRP A 105 -15.58 0.92 -3.13
N SER A 106 -14.75 1.93 -2.83
CA SER A 106 -14.70 3.18 -3.59
C SER A 106 -14.03 2.99 -4.97
N PRO A 107 -14.35 3.84 -5.97
CA PRO A 107 -13.65 3.83 -7.26
C PRO A 107 -12.12 3.99 -7.10
N VAL A 108 -11.68 4.76 -6.10
CA VAL A 108 -10.24 4.98 -5.82
C VAL A 108 -9.59 3.70 -5.31
N LEU A 109 -10.24 2.93 -4.42
CA LEU A 109 -9.73 1.63 -3.97
C LEU A 109 -9.63 0.65 -5.14
N ARG A 110 -10.66 0.56 -5.97
CA ARG A 110 -10.65 -0.30 -7.17
C ARG A 110 -9.49 0.04 -8.10
N LYS A 111 -9.25 1.33 -8.34
CA LYS A 111 -8.13 1.81 -9.16
C LYS A 111 -6.77 1.48 -8.52
N ALA A 112 -6.64 1.66 -7.20
CA ALA A 112 -5.41 1.30 -6.48
C ALA A 112 -5.10 -0.19 -6.58
N LEU A 113 -6.12 -1.06 -6.40
CA LEU A 113 -5.99 -2.50 -6.57
C LEU A 113 -5.60 -2.88 -8.00
N ALA A 114 -6.25 -2.28 -9.00
CA ALA A 114 -5.91 -2.53 -10.42
C ALA A 114 -4.46 -2.17 -10.73
N ILE A 115 -3.95 -1.04 -10.20
CA ILE A 115 -2.55 -0.63 -10.37
C ILE A 115 -1.60 -1.62 -9.69
N ALA A 116 -1.95 -2.09 -8.48
CA ALA A 116 -1.12 -3.03 -7.73
C ALA A 116 -1.12 -4.45 -8.33
N THR A 117 -2.13 -4.83 -9.10
CA THR A 117 -2.29 -6.19 -9.63
C THR A 117 -1.13 -6.61 -10.52
N ALA A 118 -0.65 -5.75 -11.41
CA ALA A 118 0.41 -6.12 -12.36
C ALA A 118 1.74 -6.49 -11.67
N PRO A 119 2.30 -5.67 -10.75
CA PRO A 119 3.50 -6.07 -10.01
C PRO A 119 3.28 -7.30 -9.12
N MET A 120 2.12 -7.43 -8.48
CA MET A 120 1.81 -8.59 -7.64
C MET A 120 1.69 -9.87 -8.46
N PHE A 121 1.06 -9.81 -9.62
CA PHE A 121 0.97 -10.95 -10.55
C PHE A 121 2.34 -11.36 -11.07
N LEU A 122 3.19 -10.39 -11.43
CA LEU A 122 4.58 -10.66 -11.81
C LEU A 122 5.33 -11.35 -10.66
N GLY A 123 5.17 -10.89 -9.43
CA GLY A 123 5.76 -11.54 -8.24
C GLY A 123 5.31 -12.99 -8.09
N ALA A 124 4.03 -13.27 -8.33
CA ALA A 124 3.50 -14.65 -8.29
C ALA A 124 4.11 -15.54 -9.40
N LEU A 125 4.24 -15.03 -10.63
CA LEU A 125 4.86 -15.74 -11.75
C LEU A 125 6.33 -16.04 -11.47
N LEU A 126 7.09 -15.05 -11.00
CA LEU A 126 8.50 -15.23 -10.64
C LEU A 126 8.69 -16.19 -9.47
N SER A 127 7.77 -16.17 -8.49
CA SER A 127 7.79 -17.13 -7.39
C SER A 127 7.53 -18.55 -7.88
N MET A 128 6.60 -18.73 -8.82
CA MET A 128 6.34 -20.04 -9.43
C MET A 128 7.55 -20.54 -10.23
N SER A 129 8.24 -19.66 -10.99
CA SER A 129 9.48 -20.02 -11.67
C SER A 129 10.55 -20.43 -10.67
N ALA A 130 10.77 -19.64 -9.60
CA ALA A 130 11.75 -19.96 -8.58
C ALA A 130 11.48 -21.31 -7.89
N LEU A 131 10.19 -21.66 -7.70
CA LEU A 131 9.77 -22.97 -7.20
C LEU A 131 10.14 -24.11 -8.15
N ARG A 132 9.85 -23.94 -9.44
CA ARG A 132 10.13 -24.95 -10.46
C ARG A 132 11.64 -25.18 -10.64
N ASP A 133 12.40 -24.11 -10.58
CA ASP A 133 13.85 -24.11 -10.81
C ASP A 133 14.65 -24.42 -9.53
N GLY A 134 14.01 -24.60 -8.37
CA GLY A 134 14.67 -24.80 -7.08
C GLY A 134 15.46 -23.57 -6.59
N THR A 135 15.21 -22.38 -7.11
CA THR A 135 15.94 -21.15 -6.77
C THR A 135 15.21 -20.31 -5.71
N LEU A 136 14.72 -20.95 -4.65
CA LEU A 136 13.90 -20.32 -3.60
C LEU A 136 14.61 -19.20 -2.85
N ILE A 137 15.93 -19.21 -2.85
CA ILE A 137 16.79 -18.19 -2.29
C ILE A 137 16.54 -16.79 -2.90
N ARG A 138 15.92 -16.70 -4.07
CA ARG A 138 15.55 -15.46 -4.74
C ARG A 138 14.20 -14.88 -4.30
N LEU A 139 13.39 -15.63 -3.56
CA LEU A 139 12.07 -15.21 -3.15
C LEU A 139 12.05 -13.90 -2.34
N PRO A 140 12.95 -13.65 -1.37
CA PRO A 140 13.00 -12.38 -0.67
C PRO A 140 13.16 -11.17 -1.60
N LEU A 141 14.06 -11.25 -2.57
CA LEU A 141 14.26 -10.21 -3.59
C LEU A 141 12.98 -9.98 -4.41
N ILE A 142 12.37 -11.05 -4.89
CA ILE A 142 11.15 -11.01 -5.71
C ILE A 142 10.00 -10.36 -4.92
N TRP A 143 9.78 -10.80 -3.69
CA TRP A 143 8.67 -10.33 -2.88
C TRP A 143 8.84 -8.87 -2.45
N LEU A 144 10.03 -8.49 -1.98
CA LEU A 144 10.31 -7.10 -1.62
C LEU A 144 10.18 -6.17 -2.84
N GLY A 145 10.72 -6.58 -4.00
CA GLY A 145 10.68 -5.78 -5.22
C GLY A 145 9.28 -5.62 -5.78
N CYS A 146 8.56 -6.72 -5.98
CA CYS A 146 7.21 -6.69 -6.56
C CYS A 146 6.20 -6.02 -5.62
N TYR A 147 6.25 -6.29 -4.32
CA TYR A 147 5.42 -5.62 -3.34
C TYR A 147 5.75 -4.13 -3.25
N GLY A 148 7.03 -3.78 -3.23
CA GLY A 148 7.48 -2.38 -3.26
C GLY A 148 6.98 -1.64 -4.49
N ALA A 149 7.07 -2.24 -5.68
CA ALA A 149 6.56 -1.68 -6.92
C ALA A 149 5.03 -1.49 -6.87
N ALA A 150 4.29 -2.46 -6.33
CA ALA A 150 2.85 -2.35 -6.14
C ALA A 150 2.47 -1.18 -5.23
N LEU A 151 3.14 -1.05 -4.08
CA LEU A 151 2.90 0.05 -3.14
C LEU A 151 3.32 1.41 -3.71
N ALA A 152 4.48 1.51 -4.36
CA ALA A 152 4.96 2.76 -4.96
C ALA A 152 3.99 3.26 -6.03
N SER A 153 3.52 2.38 -6.91
CA SER A 153 2.59 2.70 -7.99
C SER A 153 1.19 3.05 -7.47
N ALA A 154 0.58 2.20 -6.63
CA ALA A 154 -0.72 2.47 -6.04
C ALA A 154 -0.68 3.67 -5.06
N GLY A 155 0.46 3.91 -4.44
CA GLY A 155 0.70 5.02 -3.52
C GLY A 155 0.60 6.41 -4.16
N ILE A 156 0.65 6.51 -5.49
CA ILE A 156 0.46 7.78 -6.22
C ILE A 156 -0.95 8.33 -5.97
N ILE A 157 -1.94 7.45 -5.89
CA ILE A 157 -3.36 7.81 -5.64
C ILE A 157 -3.77 7.51 -4.19
N SER A 158 -2.82 7.31 -3.28
CA SER A 158 -3.05 7.06 -1.86
C SER A 158 -2.39 8.14 -1.00
N VAL A 159 -2.33 7.89 0.30
CA VAL A 159 -1.59 8.74 1.24
C VAL A 159 -0.08 8.64 0.98
N SER A 160 0.63 9.77 1.01
CA SER A 160 2.06 9.85 0.69
C SER A 160 2.95 8.81 1.41
N PRO A 161 2.71 8.45 2.69
CA PRO A 161 3.52 7.44 3.37
C PRO A 161 3.53 6.07 2.66
N VAL A 162 2.41 5.68 2.03
CA VAL A 162 2.33 4.39 1.30
C VAL A 162 3.30 4.36 0.12
N ARG A 163 3.40 5.46 -0.64
CA ARG A 163 4.35 5.59 -1.74
C ARG A 163 5.80 5.49 -1.26
N TRP A 164 6.14 6.23 -0.20
CA TRP A 164 7.49 6.19 0.38
C TRP A 164 7.84 4.82 0.94
N MET A 165 6.89 4.15 1.58
CA MET A 165 7.05 2.77 2.03
C MET A 165 7.38 1.84 0.85
N GLY A 166 6.65 1.96 -0.28
CA GLY A 166 6.96 1.21 -1.50
C GLY A 166 8.38 1.45 -2.01
N THR A 167 8.86 2.71 -1.99
CA THR A 167 10.24 3.05 -2.35
C THR A 167 11.24 2.38 -1.40
N CYS A 168 10.99 2.38 -0.09
CA CYS A 168 11.84 1.70 0.88
C CYS A 168 11.90 0.18 0.63
N PHE A 169 10.78 -0.45 0.25
CA PHE A 169 10.77 -1.86 -0.14
C PHE A 169 11.64 -2.14 -1.37
N ILE A 170 11.60 -1.28 -2.39
CA ILE A 170 12.45 -1.39 -3.59
C ILE A 170 13.92 -1.25 -3.20
N LEU A 171 14.26 -0.32 -2.30
CA LEU A 171 15.63 -0.17 -1.80
C LEU A 171 16.10 -1.41 -1.04
N LEU A 172 15.23 -2.04 -0.21
CA LEU A 172 15.54 -3.32 0.44
C LEU A 172 15.74 -4.45 -0.58
N ALA A 173 14.92 -4.50 -1.63
CA ALA A 173 15.10 -5.46 -2.72
C ALA A 173 16.43 -5.23 -3.45
N THR A 174 16.81 -3.97 -3.68
CA THR A 174 18.11 -3.64 -4.26
C THR A 174 19.25 -4.06 -3.35
N ALA A 175 19.14 -3.82 -2.04
CA ALA A 175 20.13 -4.28 -1.06
C ALA A 175 20.30 -5.81 -1.05
N ALA A 176 19.21 -6.56 -1.32
CA ALA A 176 19.27 -8.02 -1.41
C ALA A 176 20.19 -8.54 -2.52
N LEU A 177 20.56 -7.73 -3.49
CA LEU A 177 21.51 -8.09 -4.55
C LEU A 177 22.97 -8.09 -4.06
N PHE A 178 23.26 -7.37 -2.97
CA PHE A 178 24.62 -7.12 -2.50
C PHE A 178 24.94 -7.82 -1.17
N VAL A 179 23.96 -8.49 -0.56
CA VAL A 179 24.13 -9.22 0.70
C VAL A 179 24.06 -10.73 0.45
N PRO A 180 24.66 -11.54 1.35
CA PRO A 180 24.58 -12.99 1.21
C PRO A 180 23.13 -13.47 1.32
N PRO A 181 22.78 -14.56 0.61
CA PRO A 181 21.44 -15.13 0.63
C PRO A 181 20.87 -15.46 2.01
N SER A 182 21.72 -15.76 2.98
CA SER A 182 21.36 -15.97 4.39
C SER A 182 20.69 -14.76 5.04
N ALA A 183 20.93 -13.55 4.52
CA ALA A 183 20.27 -12.32 4.98
C ALA A 183 18.82 -12.17 4.48
N GLY A 184 18.33 -13.04 3.60
CA GLY A 184 17.01 -12.93 2.98
C GLY A 184 15.87 -12.82 4.00
N LEU A 185 15.91 -13.64 5.05
CA LEU A 185 14.90 -13.61 6.11
C LEU A 185 14.95 -12.32 6.93
N ALA A 186 16.16 -11.80 7.21
CA ALA A 186 16.33 -10.51 7.88
C ALA A 186 15.82 -9.34 7.04
N LEU A 187 16.00 -9.38 5.72
CA LEU A 187 15.46 -8.39 4.81
C LEU A 187 13.92 -8.44 4.76
N LEU A 188 13.31 -9.63 4.80
CA LEU A 188 11.86 -9.79 4.91
C LEU A 188 11.35 -9.26 6.26
N ALA A 189 12.08 -9.51 7.36
CA ALA A 189 11.76 -8.93 8.67
C ALA A 189 11.82 -7.40 8.64
N ALA A 190 12.85 -6.82 8.04
CA ALA A 190 12.98 -5.38 7.91
C ALA A 190 11.87 -4.77 7.04
N GLY A 191 11.56 -5.40 5.89
CA GLY A 191 10.52 -4.94 4.97
C GLY A 191 9.11 -5.17 5.53
N PHE A 192 8.68 -6.42 5.61
CA PHE A 192 7.29 -6.72 6.00
C PHE A 192 7.02 -6.48 7.49
N GLY A 193 8.01 -6.65 8.37
CA GLY A 193 7.90 -6.30 9.79
C GLY A 193 8.16 -4.81 10.03
N GLY A 194 9.41 -4.39 9.85
CA GLY A 194 9.90 -3.07 10.24
C GLY A 194 9.21 -1.91 9.53
N LEU A 195 9.14 -1.93 8.20
CA LEU A 195 8.50 -0.84 7.46
C LEU A 195 7.00 -0.76 7.73
N HIS A 196 6.29 -1.89 7.88
CA HIS A 196 4.87 -1.85 8.24
C HIS A 196 4.64 -1.27 9.63
N LEU A 197 5.49 -1.60 10.60
CA LEU A 197 5.44 -1.00 11.94
C LEU A 197 5.73 0.49 11.89
N ALA A 198 6.81 0.91 11.22
CA ALA A 198 7.23 2.30 11.18
C ALA A 198 6.20 3.19 10.47
N PHE A 199 5.82 2.83 9.23
CA PHE A 199 4.83 3.62 8.47
C PHE A 199 3.42 3.47 9.03
N GLY A 200 3.07 2.31 9.57
CA GLY A 200 1.80 2.07 10.26
C GLY A 200 1.65 2.96 11.48
N SER A 201 2.66 3.04 12.34
CA SER A 201 2.68 3.93 13.51
C SER A 201 2.61 5.40 13.10
N TYR A 202 3.36 5.80 12.07
CA TYR A 202 3.30 7.17 11.56
C TYR A 202 1.90 7.54 11.06
N ILE A 203 1.23 6.64 10.30
CA ILE A 203 -0.14 6.88 9.81
C ILE A 203 -1.13 6.87 10.98
N TYR A 204 -0.96 5.97 11.94
CA TYR A 204 -1.82 5.86 13.10
C TYR A 204 -1.84 7.18 13.90
N TRP A 205 -0.67 7.71 14.25
CA TRP A 205 -0.59 8.94 15.04
C TRP A 205 -1.01 10.20 14.28
N ARG A 206 -0.83 10.23 12.96
CA ARG A 206 -1.11 11.44 12.16
C ARG A 206 -2.52 11.47 11.56
N ARG A 207 -3.22 10.32 11.44
CA ARG A 207 -4.44 10.21 10.64
C ARG A 207 -5.53 9.33 11.22
N ASP A 208 -5.24 8.49 12.20
CA ASP A 208 -6.18 7.57 12.83
C ASP A 208 -6.50 7.98 14.28
N GLY A 209 -5.70 8.91 14.86
CA GLY A 209 -5.88 9.46 16.21
C GLY A 209 -6.86 10.62 16.29
#